data_161afdaf2ce7728e9080ec9269d5f472
#
_entry.id   161afdaf2ce7728e9080ec9269d5f472
#
_cell.length_a   1.000
_cell.length_b   1.000
_cell.length_c   1.000
_cell.angle_alpha   90.00
_cell.angle_beta   90.00
_cell.angle_gamma   90.00
#
_symmetry.space_group_name_H-M   'P 1'
#
loop_
_entity.id
_entity.type
_entity.pdbx_description
1 polymer ?
#
loop_
_entity_poly.entity_id
_entity_poly.type
_entity_poly.pdbx_seq_one_letter_code
_entity_poly.pdbx_strand_id
1 'polypeptide(L)'
;MPQGFLARVAGRTRQIFATVVSAGVGNAGNIVALDATGRLDESVLPVGIGADTTQAVASEALGAGKFVNYHDDGGVFSVRLADNSNGRHADGFVLEAVAEAATATVYPLDGTNAELTGLTIGARYWLGTAGSVTAMPLDETDAGNANKISQYLGVAKSATELVTDDDGYVVL
;
A
#
# COMPACT_ATOMS: atom_id res chain seq x y z
N MET A 1 1.54 21.22 19.35
CA MET A 1 2.49 21.59 20.44
C MET A 1 3.01 20.30 21.05
N PRO A 2 4.33 20.14 21.27
CA PRO A 2 4.84 18.95 21.91
C PRO A 2 4.23 18.82 23.31
N GLN A 3 3.73 17.64 23.66
CA GLN A 3 3.19 17.37 24.99
C GLN A 3 4.34 17.23 25.98
N GLY A 4 4.37 18.06 27.00
CA GLY A 4 5.36 18.03 28.04
C GLY A 4 4.73 17.69 29.39
N PHE A 5 5.48 16.96 30.20
CA PHE A 5 5.11 16.64 31.58
C PHE A 5 6.29 16.96 32.51
N LEU A 6 5.98 17.16 33.82
CA LEU A 6 7.02 17.40 34.78
C LEU A 6 7.44 16.06 35.41
N ALA A 7 8.72 15.79 35.41
CA ALA A 7 9.34 14.63 36.04
C ALA A 7 10.46 15.04 37.00
N ARG A 8 10.68 14.23 38.04
CA ARG A 8 11.81 14.43 38.94
C ARG A 8 12.96 13.54 38.51
N VAL A 9 13.99 14.15 37.94
CA VAL A 9 15.19 13.48 37.42
C VAL A 9 16.39 13.92 38.23
N ALA A 10 17.12 13.00 38.85
CA ALA A 10 18.28 13.25 39.68
C ALA A 10 18.03 14.34 40.77
N GLY A 11 16.86 14.26 41.44
CA GLY A 11 16.48 15.18 42.51
C GLY A 11 15.97 16.56 42.05
N ARG A 12 15.91 16.84 40.73
CA ARG A 12 15.46 18.12 40.19
C ARG A 12 14.19 17.92 39.35
N THR A 13 13.25 18.87 39.44
CA THR A 13 12.08 18.90 38.59
C THR A 13 12.49 19.40 37.19
N ARG A 14 12.20 18.61 36.15
CA ARG A 14 12.44 18.94 34.74
C ARG A 14 11.17 18.75 33.93
N GLN A 15 10.99 19.59 32.94
CA GLN A 15 10.00 19.35 31.90
C GLN A 15 10.59 18.37 30.89
N ILE A 16 9.89 17.28 30.63
CA ILE A 16 10.25 16.26 29.63
C ILE A 16 9.16 16.29 28.55
N PHE A 17 9.56 16.23 27.30
CA PHE A 17 8.65 16.17 26.15
C PHE A 17 8.49 14.73 25.70
N ALA A 18 7.26 14.35 25.41
CA ALA A 18 6.96 13.04 24.85
C ALA A 18 7.42 12.97 23.37
N THR A 19 7.83 11.79 22.96
CA THR A 19 8.31 11.50 21.61
C THR A 19 7.15 10.99 20.76
N VAL A 20 6.88 11.66 19.64
CA VAL A 20 5.86 11.21 18.65
C VAL A 20 6.52 10.31 17.63
N VAL A 21 7.64 10.75 17.04
CA VAL A 21 8.42 9.99 16.05
C VAL A 21 9.72 9.52 16.71
N SER A 22 10.02 8.23 16.64
CA SER A 22 11.23 7.66 17.21
C SER A 22 12.40 7.73 16.22
N ALA A 23 13.55 8.21 16.70
CA ALA A 23 14.83 8.11 15.99
C ALA A 23 15.63 6.85 16.40
N GLY A 24 14.96 5.82 16.87
CA GLY A 24 15.57 4.56 17.31
C GLY A 24 16.23 4.68 18.69
N VAL A 25 17.43 4.13 18.85
CA VAL A 25 18.13 4.02 20.14
C VAL A 25 18.34 5.37 20.86
N GLY A 26 18.40 6.47 20.10
CA GLY A 26 18.51 7.83 20.67
C GLY A 26 17.30 8.27 21.50
N ASN A 27 16.15 7.60 21.32
CA ASN A 27 14.92 7.85 22.07
C ASN A 27 14.63 6.78 23.15
N ALA A 28 15.61 5.90 23.42
CA ALA A 28 15.43 4.88 24.46
C ALA A 28 15.10 5.51 25.82
N GLY A 29 14.04 5.00 26.45
CA GLY A 29 13.55 5.52 27.74
C GLY A 29 12.64 6.75 27.66
N ASN A 30 12.35 7.27 26.45
CA ASN A 30 11.37 8.34 26.27
C ASN A 30 9.94 7.82 26.41
N ILE A 31 9.03 8.70 26.80
CA ILE A 31 7.59 8.42 26.80
C ILE A 31 7.04 8.72 25.41
N VAL A 32 6.25 7.81 24.87
CA VAL A 32 5.61 7.96 23.55
C VAL A 32 4.33 8.79 23.69
N ALA A 33 4.09 9.67 22.73
CA ALA A 33 2.82 10.40 22.58
C ALA A 33 2.15 10.04 21.24
N LEU A 34 0.84 10.25 21.19
CA LEU A 34 0.07 10.17 19.94
C LEU A 34 0.42 11.37 19.03
N ASP A 35 0.32 11.17 17.74
CA ASP A 35 0.47 12.21 16.73
C ASP A 35 -0.74 13.18 16.71
N ALA A 36 -0.77 14.10 15.73
CA ALA A 36 -1.85 15.07 15.55
C ALA A 36 -3.19 14.41 15.14
N THR A 37 -3.18 13.17 14.67
CA THR A 37 -4.36 12.37 14.29
C THR A 37 -4.86 11.48 15.43
N GLY A 38 -4.16 11.48 16.59
CA GLY A 38 -4.49 10.64 17.74
C GLY A 38 -4.01 9.20 17.61
N ARG A 39 -3.00 8.93 16.79
CA ARG A 39 -2.42 7.60 16.54
C ARG A 39 -0.97 7.52 16.99
N LEU A 40 -0.48 6.31 17.19
CA LEU A 40 0.96 6.05 17.36
C LEU A 40 1.63 6.11 15.98
N ASP A 41 2.76 6.80 15.90
CA ASP A 41 3.63 6.76 14.73
C ASP A 41 4.28 5.37 14.58
N GLU A 42 4.40 4.88 13.35
CA GLU A 42 4.96 3.54 13.08
C GLU A 42 6.40 3.37 13.59
N SER A 43 7.18 4.46 13.65
CA SER A 43 8.55 4.44 14.17
C SER A 43 8.67 4.02 15.64
N VAL A 44 7.57 4.05 16.42
CA VAL A 44 7.53 3.63 17.82
C VAL A 44 7.04 2.20 18.00
N LEU A 45 6.62 1.55 16.91
CA LEU A 45 6.19 0.15 16.91
C LEU A 45 7.39 -0.78 16.71
N PRO A 46 7.36 -2.01 17.25
CA PRO A 46 8.37 -3.02 16.94
C PRO A 46 8.41 -3.32 15.44
N VAL A 47 9.59 -3.62 14.93
CA VAL A 47 9.78 -4.07 13.53
C VAL A 47 8.88 -5.28 13.25
N GLY A 48 8.08 -5.20 12.17
CA GLY A 48 7.10 -6.23 11.79
C GLY A 48 5.71 -6.05 12.41
N ILE A 49 5.47 -4.95 13.17
CA ILE A 49 4.13 -4.55 13.59
C ILE A 49 3.79 -3.27 12.83
N GLY A 50 3.00 -3.41 11.79
CA GLY A 50 2.58 -2.34 10.91
C GLY A 50 1.96 -2.96 9.67
N ALA A 51 1.54 -2.15 8.70
CA ALA A 51 1.20 -2.67 7.38
C ALA A 51 2.47 -3.26 6.75
N ASP A 52 2.38 -4.49 6.23
CA ASP A 52 3.46 -5.09 5.45
C ASP A 52 3.54 -4.35 4.11
N THR A 53 4.34 -3.30 4.05
CA THR A 53 4.45 -2.43 2.87
C THR A 53 5.85 -2.44 2.30
N THR A 54 5.94 -2.32 0.98
CA THR A 54 7.20 -2.20 0.26
C THR A 54 7.36 -0.79 -0.29
N GLN A 55 8.57 -0.23 -0.16
CA GLN A 55 8.92 1.04 -0.78
C GLN A 55 9.62 0.78 -2.12
N ALA A 56 9.13 1.41 -3.20
CA ALA A 56 9.72 1.29 -4.53
C ALA A 56 9.63 2.62 -5.27
N VAL A 57 10.54 2.86 -6.22
CA VAL A 57 10.50 4.07 -7.06
C VAL A 57 9.42 3.90 -8.13
N ALA A 58 8.52 4.87 -8.27
CA ALA A 58 7.51 4.87 -9.33
C ALA A 58 8.18 5.22 -10.69
N SER A 59 8.21 4.27 -11.63
CA SER A 59 8.77 4.51 -12.97
C SER A 59 7.79 5.23 -13.91
N GLU A 60 6.55 5.41 -13.47
CA GLU A 60 5.51 6.20 -14.12
C GLU A 60 4.56 6.77 -13.05
N ALA A 61 3.72 7.74 -13.41
CA ALA A 61 2.75 8.31 -12.48
C ALA A 61 1.67 7.28 -12.09
N LEU A 62 1.46 7.08 -10.79
CA LEU A 62 0.49 6.15 -10.23
C LEU A 62 -0.69 6.94 -9.65
N GLY A 63 -1.92 6.56 -9.97
CA GLY A 63 -3.12 7.10 -9.34
C GLY A 63 -3.43 6.41 -8.01
N ALA A 64 -4.17 7.07 -7.12
CA ALA A 64 -4.69 6.44 -5.91
C ALA A 64 -5.56 5.22 -6.23
N GLY A 65 -5.47 4.16 -5.43
CA GLY A 65 -6.20 2.91 -5.60
C GLY A 65 -5.71 2.02 -6.74
N LYS A 66 -4.64 2.38 -7.44
CA LYS A 66 -4.15 1.61 -8.58
C LYS A 66 -3.37 0.36 -8.14
N PHE A 67 -3.61 -0.74 -8.86
CA PHE A 67 -2.80 -1.94 -8.76
C PHE A 67 -1.50 -1.78 -9.53
N VAL A 68 -0.42 -2.31 -8.98
CA VAL A 68 0.94 -2.04 -9.45
C VAL A 68 1.75 -3.32 -9.61
N ASN A 69 2.75 -3.26 -10.49
CA ASN A 69 3.66 -4.35 -10.79
C ASN A 69 5.10 -3.93 -10.49
N TYR A 70 5.84 -4.77 -9.77
CA TYR A 70 7.28 -4.59 -9.55
C TYR A 70 8.08 -4.93 -10.80
N HIS A 71 9.16 -4.20 -11.03
CA HIS A 71 10.08 -4.47 -12.11
C HIS A 71 11.46 -3.87 -11.85
N ASP A 72 12.43 -4.33 -12.61
CA ASP A 72 13.75 -3.70 -12.69
C ASP A 72 13.72 -2.56 -13.73
N ASP A 73 14.05 -1.36 -13.29
CA ASP A 73 14.20 -0.19 -14.15
C ASP A 73 15.68 0.25 -14.14
N GLY A 74 16.47 -0.38 -15.00
CA GLY A 74 17.89 -0.08 -15.15
C GLY A 74 18.73 -0.35 -13.88
N GLY A 75 18.41 -1.39 -13.12
CA GLY A 75 19.08 -1.76 -11.87
C GLY A 75 18.45 -1.14 -10.63
N VAL A 76 17.33 -0.42 -10.79
CA VAL A 76 16.55 0.15 -9.67
C VAL A 76 15.27 -0.67 -9.48
N PHE A 77 15.03 -1.14 -8.24
CA PHE A 77 13.77 -1.76 -7.89
C PHE A 77 12.64 -0.74 -7.96
N SER A 78 11.77 -0.91 -8.94
CA SER A 78 10.77 0.07 -9.32
C SER A 78 9.38 -0.52 -9.42
N VAL A 79 8.37 0.36 -9.43
CA VAL A 79 6.96 0.01 -9.53
C VAL A 79 6.29 0.80 -10.64
N ARG A 80 5.39 0.12 -11.36
CA ARG A 80 4.58 0.67 -12.46
C ARG A 80 3.15 0.18 -12.36
N LEU A 81 2.24 0.69 -13.20
CA LEU A 81 0.87 0.20 -13.25
C LEU A 81 0.83 -1.27 -13.71
N ALA A 82 0.10 -2.09 -12.97
CA ALA A 82 -0.26 -3.42 -13.42
C ALA A 82 -1.19 -3.33 -14.63
N ASP A 83 -1.12 -4.29 -15.55
CA ASP A 83 -1.92 -4.23 -16.77
C ASP A 83 -2.10 -5.64 -17.34
N ASN A 84 -3.34 -6.09 -17.41
CA ASN A 84 -3.67 -7.43 -17.87
C ASN A 84 -3.37 -7.67 -19.35
N SER A 85 -3.20 -6.62 -20.16
CA SER A 85 -3.01 -6.70 -21.61
C SER A 85 -1.56 -6.86 -22.06
N ASN A 86 -0.59 -6.67 -21.16
CA ASN A 86 0.83 -6.62 -21.52
C ASN A 86 1.76 -7.43 -20.58
N GLY A 87 1.21 -8.38 -19.84
CA GLY A 87 2.01 -9.26 -18.99
C GLY A 87 2.42 -8.67 -17.63
N ARG A 88 1.86 -7.52 -17.22
CA ARG A 88 2.16 -6.87 -15.94
C ARG A 88 1.12 -7.27 -14.88
N HIS A 89 1.32 -8.41 -14.22
CA HIS A 89 0.44 -8.80 -13.11
C HIS A 89 0.52 -7.81 -11.95
N ALA A 90 -0.48 -7.80 -11.09
CA ALA A 90 -0.46 -7.01 -9.88
C ALA A 90 0.34 -7.74 -8.78
N ASP A 91 1.29 -7.04 -8.19
CA ASP A 91 2.05 -7.47 -7.00
C ASP A 91 1.55 -6.77 -5.73
N GLY A 92 0.77 -5.69 -5.90
CA GLY A 92 0.23 -4.90 -4.81
C GLY A 92 -0.61 -3.73 -5.33
N PHE A 93 -0.90 -2.79 -4.45
CA PHE A 93 -1.63 -1.57 -4.79
C PHE A 93 -1.09 -0.36 -4.03
N VAL A 94 -1.39 0.85 -4.51
CA VAL A 94 -1.07 2.10 -3.83
C VAL A 94 -2.36 2.78 -3.37
N LEU A 95 -2.37 3.39 -2.17
CA LEU A 95 -3.52 4.13 -1.65
C LEU A 95 -3.48 5.61 -2.01
N GLU A 96 -2.29 6.15 -2.30
CA GLU A 96 -2.10 7.55 -2.65
C GLU A 96 -1.59 7.69 -4.08
N ALA A 97 -1.88 8.83 -4.70
CA ALA A 97 -1.28 9.16 -5.99
C ALA A 97 0.21 9.46 -5.83
N VAL A 98 1.04 8.88 -6.70
CA VAL A 98 2.50 9.03 -6.66
C VAL A 98 2.97 9.56 -8.01
N ALA A 99 3.79 10.61 -7.99
CA ALA A 99 4.41 11.14 -9.20
C ALA A 99 5.51 10.19 -9.71
N GLU A 100 5.79 10.23 -11.01
CA GLU A 100 6.95 9.58 -11.59
C GLU A 100 8.25 9.98 -10.87
N ALA A 101 9.16 9.06 -10.69
CA ALA A 101 10.42 9.15 -9.95
C ALA A 101 10.28 9.38 -8.42
N ALA A 102 9.07 9.44 -7.87
CA ALA A 102 8.85 9.51 -6.42
C ALA A 102 8.80 8.11 -5.81
N THR A 103 9.01 8.02 -4.49
CA THR A 103 8.88 6.76 -3.75
C THR A 103 7.41 6.46 -3.49
N ALA A 104 6.96 5.30 -3.94
CA ALA A 104 5.63 4.75 -3.70
C ALA A 104 5.64 3.81 -2.48
N THR A 105 4.59 3.87 -1.67
CA THR A 105 4.29 2.85 -0.65
C THR A 105 3.31 1.85 -1.26
N VAL A 106 3.77 0.62 -1.45
CA VAL A 106 3.00 -0.46 -2.05
C VAL A 106 2.49 -1.39 -0.96
N TYR A 107 1.19 -1.62 -0.93
CA TYR A 107 0.48 -2.53 -0.03
C TYR A 107 0.31 -3.88 -0.71
N PRO A 108 0.48 -5.00 0.01
CA PRO A 108 0.34 -6.34 -0.56
C PRO A 108 -1.13 -6.69 -0.89
N LEU A 109 -1.33 -7.75 -1.66
CA LEU A 109 -2.67 -8.17 -2.11
C LEU A 109 -3.50 -8.92 -1.04
N ASP A 110 -3.03 -9.04 0.18
CA ASP A 110 -3.74 -9.63 1.32
C ASP A 110 -4.42 -8.58 2.24
N GLY A 111 -4.66 -7.40 1.71
CA GLY A 111 -5.17 -6.25 2.45
C GLY A 111 -6.55 -5.77 2.01
N THR A 112 -6.78 -4.47 2.15
CA THR A 112 -7.99 -3.80 1.63
C THR A 112 -7.58 -2.54 0.87
N ASN A 113 -7.91 -2.49 -0.43
CA ASN A 113 -7.77 -1.29 -1.22
C ASN A 113 -9.05 -0.45 -1.06
N ALA A 114 -8.92 0.70 -0.38
CA ALA A 114 -10.04 1.57 -0.02
C ALA A 114 -10.21 2.79 -0.96
N GLU A 115 -9.39 2.89 -2.02
CA GLU A 115 -9.35 4.04 -2.92
C GLU A 115 -9.93 3.73 -4.32
N LEU A 116 -10.72 2.67 -4.42
CA LEU A 116 -11.45 2.33 -5.65
C LEU A 116 -12.78 3.07 -5.73
N THR A 117 -13.46 2.99 -6.86
CA THR A 117 -14.80 3.58 -7.06
C THR A 117 -15.65 2.71 -7.97
N GLY A 118 -16.99 2.80 -7.80
CA GLY A 118 -17.93 2.13 -8.69
C GLY A 118 -18.02 0.61 -8.53
N LEU A 119 -17.61 0.08 -7.39
CA LEU A 119 -17.69 -1.34 -7.10
C LEU A 119 -19.13 -1.73 -6.71
N THR A 120 -19.50 -2.97 -7.05
CA THR A 120 -20.74 -3.60 -6.60
C THR A 120 -20.45 -4.50 -5.40
N ILE A 121 -21.08 -4.25 -4.26
CA ILE A 121 -20.88 -5.00 -3.01
C ILE A 121 -21.06 -6.49 -3.25
N GLY A 122 -20.10 -7.28 -2.77
CA GLY A 122 -20.09 -8.74 -2.90
C GLY A 122 -19.67 -9.26 -4.28
N ALA A 123 -19.47 -8.39 -5.27
CA ALA A 123 -18.97 -8.80 -6.58
C ALA A 123 -17.45 -9.08 -6.52
N ARG A 124 -17.02 -10.01 -7.37
CA ARG A 124 -15.61 -10.34 -7.60
C ARG A 124 -15.01 -9.40 -8.65
N TYR A 125 -13.72 -9.11 -8.50
CA TYR A 125 -13.00 -8.26 -9.42
C TYR A 125 -11.66 -8.87 -9.84
N TRP A 126 -11.29 -8.60 -11.08
CA TRP A 126 -10.05 -9.04 -11.71
C TRP A 126 -9.23 -7.84 -12.16
N LEU A 127 -7.96 -8.06 -12.45
CA LEU A 127 -7.06 -7.04 -12.99
C LEU A 127 -7.55 -6.58 -14.36
N GLY A 128 -7.70 -5.28 -14.51
CA GLY A 128 -7.96 -4.58 -15.76
C GLY A 128 -6.66 -4.02 -16.38
N THR A 129 -6.82 -3.02 -17.23
CA THR A 129 -5.70 -2.28 -17.82
C THR A 129 -5.31 -1.09 -16.93
N ALA A 130 -4.05 -0.66 -16.98
CA ALA A 130 -3.53 0.52 -16.29
C ALA A 130 -3.90 0.56 -14.80
N GLY A 131 -3.68 -0.54 -14.08
CA GLY A 131 -3.92 -0.68 -12.64
C GLY A 131 -5.39 -0.60 -12.23
N SER A 132 -6.34 -0.73 -13.17
CA SER A 132 -7.77 -0.73 -12.87
C SER A 132 -8.28 -2.13 -12.54
N VAL A 133 -9.55 -2.23 -12.12
CA VAL A 133 -10.24 -3.49 -11.91
C VAL A 133 -11.36 -3.69 -12.92
N THR A 134 -11.72 -4.94 -13.20
CA THR A 134 -12.87 -5.32 -14.02
C THR A 134 -13.73 -6.34 -13.28
N ALA A 135 -15.06 -6.27 -13.45
CA ALA A 135 -16.01 -7.19 -12.83
C ALA A 135 -16.12 -8.54 -13.52
N MET A 136 -15.45 -8.72 -14.67
CA MET A 136 -15.48 -9.98 -15.43
C MET A 136 -14.05 -10.46 -15.69
N PRO A 137 -13.77 -11.75 -15.52
CA PRO A 137 -12.51 -12.35 -15.97
C PRO A 137 -12.39 -12.23 -17.49
N LEU A 138 -11.17 -12.32 -18.01
CA LEU A 138 -10.96 -12.46 -19.44
C LEU A 138 -11.51 -13.81 -19.91
N ASP A 139 -12.18 -13.81 -21.07
CA ASP A 139 -12.65 -15.03 -21.73
C ASP A 139 -11.47 -15.76 -22.37
N GLU A 140 -11.18 -16.97 -21.91
CA GLU A 140 -10.07 -17.80 -22.41
C GLU A 140 -10.32 -18.33 -23.81
N THR A 141 -11.57 -18.33 -24.27
CA THR A 141 -11.95 -18.80 -25.62
C THR A 141 -11.83 -17.69 -26.67
N ASP A 142 -11.69 -16.43 -26.26
CA ASP A 142 -11.49 -15.31 -27.15
C ASP A 142 -10.00 -15.22 -27.56
N ALA A 143 -9.70 -15.46 -28.82
CA ALA A 143 -8.34 -15.34 -29.36
C ALA A 143 -7.70 -13.96 -29.17
N GLY A 144 -8.52 -12.90 -29.00
CA GLY A 144 -8.05 -11.55 -28.67
C GLY A 144 -7.48 -11.43 -27.25
N ASN A 145 -7.67 -12.44 -26.41
CA ASN A 145 -7.13 -12.50 -25.05
C ASN A 145 -5.84 -13.34 -24.93
N ALA A 146 -5.36 -13.92 -26.03
CA ALA A 146 -4.12 -14.68 -26.04
C ALA A 146 -2.93 -13.83 -25.50
N ASN A 147 -2.14 -14.42 -24.60
CA ASN A 147 -1.02 -13.78 -23.89
C ASN A 147 -1.41 -12.65 -22.92
N LYS A 148 -2.69 -12.45 -22.62
CA LYS A 148 -3.13 -11.56 -21.52
C LYS A 148 -3.14 -12.28 -20.19
N ILE A 149 -3.10 -11.51 -19.12
CA ILE A 149 -3.17 -12.01 -17.74
C ILE A 149 -4.60 -11.95 -17.22
N SER A 150 -5.11 -13.09 -16.76
CA SER A 150 -6.31 -13.15 -15.92
C SER A 150 -5.88 -13.33 -14.48
N GLN A 151 -6.00 -12.27 -13.67
CA GLN A 151 -5.66 -12.27 -12.25
C GLN A 151 -6.88 -11.85 -11.45
N TYR A 152 -7.31 -12.73 -10.55
CA TYR A 152 -8.31 -12.40 -9.54
C TYR A 152 -7.70 -11.46 -8.51
N LEU A 153 -8.43 -10.42 -8.10
CA LEU A 153 -7.93 -9.42 -7.15
C LEU A 153 -8.72 -9.36 -5.85
N GLY A 154 -9.95 -9.88 -5.81
CA GLY A 154 -10.70 -9.87 -4.57
C GLY A 154 -12.20 -9.65 -4.70
N VAL A 155 -12.84 -9.34 -3.56
CA VAL A 155 -14.29 -9.10 -3.42
C VAL A 155 -14.55 -7.70 -2.90
N ALA A 156 -15.51 -7.01 -3.51
CA ALA A 156 -15.93 -5.68 -3.06
C ALA A 156 -16.67 -5.74 -1.71
N LYS A 157 -16.13 -5.07 -0.70
CA LYS A 157 -16.73 -4.89 0.62
C LYS A 157 -17.71 -3.71 0.64
N SER A 158 -17.44 -2.68 -0.18
CA SER A 158 -18.28 -1.51 -0.37
C SER A 158 -18.17 -1.01 -1.81
N ALA A 159 -18.78 0.13 -2.13
CA ALA A 159 -18.64 0.76 -3.44
C ALA A 159 -17.22 1.30 -3.72
N THR A 160 -16.38 1.39 -2.68
CA THR A 160 -15.02 1.96 -2.75
C THR A 160 -13.94 1.05 -2.17
N GLU A 161 -14.30 -0.05 -1.48
CA GLU A 161 -13.36 -0.94 -0.82
C GLU A 161 -13.38 -2.33 -1.44
N LEU A 162 -12.21 -2.81 -1.84
CA LEU A 162 -11.96 -4.18 -2.30
C LEU A 162 -11.10 -4.89 -1.25
N VAL A 163 -11.60 -5.98 -0.68
CA VAL A 163 -10.78 -6.92 0.09
C VAL A 163 -10.00 -7.72 -0.92
N THR A 164 -8.69 -7.52 -0.93
CA THR A 164 -7.78 -8.12 -1.90
C THR A 164 -7.33 -9.52 -1.48
N ASP A 165 -6.98 -10.34 -2.46
CA ASP A 165 -6.55 -11.72 -2.29
C ASP A 165 -5.44 -12.01 -3.31
N ASP A 166 -4.40 -12.75 -2.90
CA ASP A 166 -3.28 -13.16 -3.76
C ASP A 166 -3.45 -14.61 -4.19
N ASP A 167 -4.41 -14.87 -5.07
CA ASP A 167 -4.65 -16.18 -5.68
C ASP A 167 -3.74 -16.48 -6.90
N GLY A 168 -2.78 -15.58 -7.19
CA GLY A 168 -1.94 -15.67 -8.36
C GLY A 168 -2.65 -15.29 -9.66
N TYR A 169 -2.05 -15.62 -10.80
CA TYR A 169 -2.58 -15.27 -12.12
C TYR A 169 -2.39 -16.40 -13.15
N VAL A 170 -3.16 -16.33 -14.23
CA VAL A 170 -3.05 -17.22 -15.38
C VAL A 170 -2.76 -16.38 -16.63
N VAL A 171 -1.87 -16.86 -17.50
CA VAL A 171 -1.66 -16.31 -18.83
C VAL A 171 -2.52 -17.11 -19.81
N LEU A 172 -3.38 -16.42 -20.56
CA LEU A 172 -4.30 -17.02 -21.55
C LEU A 172 -3.65 -17.26 -22.89
#